data_5c46508f7611307e58072c1a863d1a51
#
_entry.id   5c46508f7611307e58072c1a863d1a51
#
_cell.length_a   1.000
_cell.length_b   1.000
_cell.length_c   1.000
_cell.angle_alpha   90.00
_cell.angle_beta   90.00
_cell.angle_gamma   90.00
#
_symmetry.space_group_name_H-M   'P 1'
#
loop_
_entity.id
_entity.type
_entity.pdbx_description
1 polymer ?
#
loop_
_entity_poly.entity_id
_entity_poly.type
_entity_poly.pdbx_seq_one_letter_code
_entity_poly.pdbx_strand_id
1 'polypeptide(L)'
;MQAADGTLTMMTAHETSPGLMDAIGAEEGRALFHCDDGSQMALGEVLALAKNAAFAQTRRRVVFCFSENDPGGLAGYLGLLKAEAVPAMLSPTLPLDAIGTLRKAYQPDFLWLPEKRLAEFEGLPIVHAQWGYALLSTKASSSKEIHADLALLLTTSGSTGSPKFVRLSHRNLLANAEAIRTYLSLTPADRPVTTLPLGYSYGLSVLHSHLLAGSTIALTGRTFFDRGFWDFINQARVTSLAGVPYHYEMLKKLRFAKMDLPALNTLTQAGGRMEPALTREFAQLCAARNIRFFSMYGQTEATARMAYLAPEKAIEKAGSIGRAIPGGAFSLIDGDGLRINSSGCAGELVYEGANVCLGYAETAADLALGDVFGGVLRTGDLAMRDEDGDYTIVGRLKRFLKLFGYRVNLADIEASLAAEGHDAACAGRDDLLEVYLVGGTAEGGKAVKSRLVLQMKIAPQAIKVFGVDALPRSDAGKIRYGALETLAREILA
;
A
#
# COMPACT_ATOMS: atom_id res chain seq x y z
N MET A 1 22.94 -44.75 41.75
CA MET A 1 21.85 -44.23 40.92
C MET A 1 21.73 -42.75 41.24
N GLN A 2 22.44 -41.94 40.49
CA GLN A 2 22.41 -40.46 40.62
C GLN A 2 21.53 -39.91 39.53
N ALA A 3 20.53 -39.13 39.91
CA ALA A 3 19.68 -38.36 39.03
C ALA A 3 20.45 -37.15 38.52
N ALA A 4 20.55 -37.00 37.22
CA ALA A 4 21.08 -35.81 36.56
C ALA A 4 20.01 -34.72 36.51
N ASP A 5 20.30 -33.65 37.22
CA ASP A 5 19.50 -32.41 37.25
C ASP A 5 19.86 -31.59 36.01
N GLY A 6 18.95 -31.59 35.04
CA GLY A 6 19.09 -30.83 33.78
C GLY A 6 18.47 -29.44 33.90
N THR A 7 19.20 -28.50 34.48
CA THR A 7 18.80 -27.09 34.53
C THR A 7 18.86 -26.51 33.12
N LEU A 8 17.70 -26.30 32.52
CA LEU A 8 17.53 -25.56 31.25
C LEU A 8 17.84 -24.10 31.51
N THR A 9 19.03 -23.65 31.16
CA THR A 9 19.41 -22.23 31.20
C THR A 9 18.63 -21.50 30.13
N MET A 10 17.59 -20.76 30.53
CA MET A 10 16.95 -19.79 29.65
C MET A 10 17.96 -18.72 29.25
N MET A 11 18.40 -18.77 28.01
CA MET A 11 19.18 -17.68 27.40
C MET A 11 18.26 -16.50 27.16
N THR A 12 18.23 -15.55 28.09
CA THR A 12 17.74 -14.20 27.90
C THR A 12 18.84 -13.36 27.28
N ALA A 13 19.07 -13.49 25.99
CA ALA A 13 19.74 -12.47 25.22
C ALA A 13 18.72 -11.94 24.20
N HIS A 14 18.15 -10.78 24.49
CA HIS A 14 17.58 -9.92 23.46
C HIS A 14 18.73 -9.43 22.56
N GLU A 15 19.23 -10.28 21.69
CA GLU A 15 19.93 -9.80 20.50
C GLU A 15 18.90 -9.06 19.68
N THR A 16 18.93 -7.73 19.72
CA THR A 16 18.14 -6.88 18.85
C THR A 16 18.58 -7.17 17.41
N SER A 17 17.77 -7.91 16.68
CA SER A 17 18.00 -8.13 15.25
C SER A 17 18.14 -6.75 14.57
N PRO A 18 19.08 -6.57 13.63
CA PRO A 18 19.31 -5.29 12.98
C PRO A 18 17.99 -4.76 12.38
N GLY A 19 17.72 -3.48 12.59
CA GLY A 19 16.55 -2.83 11.99
C GLY A 19 16.76 -2.56 10.50
N LEU A 20 15.67 -2.21 9.79
CA LEU A 20 15.76 -1.85 8.38
C LEU A 20 16.82 -0.79 8.10
N MET A 21 16.92 0.26 8.96
CA MET A 21 17.85 1.37 8.76
C MET A 21 19.31 1.00 9.01
N ASP A 22 19.56 -0.05 9.78
CA ASP A 22 20.93 -0.58 9.97
C ASP A 22 21.36 -1.39 8.74
N ALA A 23 20.44 -2.20 8.20
CA ALA A 23 20.68 -2.95 6.97
C ALA A 23 20.86 -2.03 5.74
N ILE A 24 20.05 -0.99 5.62
CA ILE A 24 20.20 0.03 4.57
C ILE A 24 21.49 0.83 4.76
N GLY A 25 21.89 1.15 5.99
CA GLY A 25 23.12 1.86 6.31
C GLY A 25 24.38 1.14 5.82
N ALA A 26 24.36 -0.19 5.70
CA ALA A 26 25.45 -0.95 5.11
C ALA A 26 25.69 -0.63 3.62
N GLU A 27 24.67 -0.14 2.93
CA GLU A 27 24.72 0.27 1.50
C GLU A 27 24.91 1.79 1.30
N GLU A 28 25.21 2.54 2.37
CA GLU A 28 25.32 4.01 2.37
C GLU A 28 26.24 4.57 1.26
N GLY A 29 27.34 3.88 0.96
CA GLY A 29 28.28 4.28 -0.08
C GLY A 29 27.85 3.96 -1.52
N ARG A 30 26.74 3.26 -1.73
CA ARG A 30 26.27 2.80 -3.04
C ARG A 30 24.95 3.41 -3.46
N ALA A 31 24.00 3.55 -2.55
CA ALA A 31 22.69 4.06 -2.87
C ALA A 31 22.70 5.57 -3.11
N LEU A 32 22.07 5.97 -4.20
CA LEU A 32 21.90 7.36 -4.61
C LEU A 32 20.43 7.66 -4.90
N PHE A 33 20.06 8.93 -4.80
CA PHE A 33 18.79 9.46 -5.31
C PHE A 33 19.10 10.36 -6.49
N HIS A 34 18.51 10.05 -7.63
CA HIS A 34 18.61 10.86 -8.84
C HIS A 34 17.27 11.59 -8.99
N CYS A 35 17.28 12.90 -8.81
CA CYS A 35 16.08 13.73 -8.80
C CYS A 35 15.74 14.24 -10.21
N ASP A 36 14.48 14.57 -10.44
CA ASP A 36 13.99 14.99 -11.74
C ASP A 36 14.33 16.45 -12.11
N ASP A 37 14.93 17.19 -11.20
CA ASP A 37 15.59 18.49 -11.45
C ASP A 37 17.06 18.33 -11.88
N GLY A 38 17.55 17.10 -11.99
CA GLY A 38 18.94 16.76 -12.35
C GLY A 38 19.89 16.70 -11.15
N SER A 39 19.45 17.05 -9.95
CA SER A 39 20.26 16.92 -8.73
C SER A 39 20.43 15.46 -8.31
N GLN A 40 21.48 15.20 -7.55
CA GLN A 40 21.74 13.90 -6.95
C GLN A 40 21.95 14.07 -5.45
N MET A 41 21.53 13.09 -4.68
CA MET A 41 21.66 13.07 -3.24
C MET A 41 22.17 11.68 -2.80
N ALA A 42 23.23 11.65 -2.02
CA ALA A 42 23.75 10.39 -1.49
C ALA A 42 22.89 9.91 -0.29
N LEU A 43 22.73 8.60 -0.15
CA LEU A 43 22.03 8.04 1.02
C LEU A 43 22.69 8.51 2.33
N GLY A 44 24.04 8.61 2.38
CA GLY A 44 24.77 9.12 3.55
C GLY A 44 24.38 10.54 3.95
N GLU A 45 24.14 11.44 2.99
CA GLU A 45 23.66 12.80 3.26
C GLU A 45 22.26 12.79 3.90
N VAL A 46 21.38 11.92 3.42
CA VAL A 46 20.03 11.71 3.96
C VAL A 46 20.09 11.17 5.39
N LEU A 47 20.90 10.14 5.61
CA LEU A 47 21.03 9.50 6.93
C LEU A 47 21.75 10.42 7.95
N ALA A 48 22.58 11.37 7.48
CA ALA A 48 23.21 12.36 8.34
C ALA A 48 22.21 13.27 9.07
N LEU A 49 20.97 13.43 8.54
CA LEU A 49 19.89 14.12 9.24
C LEU A 49 19.65 13.57 10.65
N ALA A 50 19.72 12.26 10.83
CA ALA A 50 19.51 11.66 12.14
C ALA A 50 20.52 12.12 13.21
N LYS A 51 21.69 12.63 12.79
CA LYS A 51 22.73 13.21 13.67
C LYS A 51 22.46 14.66 14.01
N ASN A 52 21.52 15.32 13.31
CA ASN A 52 21.12 16.69 13.62
C ASN A 52 20.43 16.75 14.98
N ALA A 53 20.75 17.78 15.79
CA ALA A 53 20.20 17.94 17.13
C ALA A 53 18.67 18.02 17.16
N ALA A 54 18.03 18.60 16.13
CA ALA A 54 16.57 18.65 16.02
C ALA A 54 15.97 17.27 15.74
N PHE A 55 16.58 16.46 14.87
CA PHE A 55 16.15 15.08 14.60
C PHE A 55 16.41 14.16 15.79
N ALA A 56 17.51 14.33 16.51
CA ALA A 56 17.79 13.58 17.73
C ALA A 56 16.70 13.75 18.81
N GLN A 57 16.06 14.93 18.89
CA GLN A 57 14.94 15.18 19.79
C GLN A 57 13.67 14.39 19.40
N THR A 58 13.57 13.89 18.17
CA THR A 58 12.40 13.09 17.72
C THR A 58 12.48 11.63 18.14
N ARG A 59 13.60 11.18 18.72
CA ARG A 59 13.78 9.79 19.17
C ARG A 59 12.64 9.33 20.04
N ARG A 60 12.01 8.21 19.68
CA ARG A 60 10.83 7.65 20.35
C ARG A 60 9.68 8.65 20.51
N ARG A 61 9.50 9.52 19.48
CA ARG A 61 8.41 10.48 19.41
C ARG A 61 7.60 10.28 18.13
N VAL A 62 6.31 10.59 18.19
CA VAL A 62 5.44 10.54 17.01
C VAL A 62 5.66 11.80 16.17
N VAL A 63 5.94 11.61 14.90
CA VAL A 63 6.10 12.69 13.93
C VAL A 63 5.09 12.51 12.79
N PHE A 64 4.17 13.44 12.61
CA PHE A 64 3.31 13.42 11.43
C PHE A 64 4.10 13.89 10.20
N CYS A 65 4.21 13.03 9.20
CA CYS A 65 5.00 13.26 7.99
C CYS A 65 4.09 13.48 6.78
N PHE A 66 4.13 14.68 6.22
CA PHE A 66 3.39 15.05 5.01
C PHE A 66 4.35 15.05 3.81
N SER A 67 4.89 13.87 3.49
CA SER A 67 5.98 13.71 2.51
C SER A 67 5.46 13.53 1.10
N GLU A 68 5.97 14.35 0.17
CA GLU A 68 5.83 14.16 -1.28
C GLU A 68 6.99 13.30 -1.81
N ASN A 69 6.92 12.91 -3.09
CA ASN A 69 8.01 12.19 -3.76
C ASN A 69 9.09 13.17 -4.23
N ASP A 70 9.71 13.85 -3.29
CA ASP A 70 10.75 14.86 -3.50
C ASP A 70 11.90 14.67 -2.48
N PRO A 71 13.03 15.39 -2.65
CA PRO A 71 14.19 15.27 -1.76
C PRO A 71 13.85 15.48 -0.28
N GLY A 72 13.07 16.50 0.06
CA GLY A 72 12.73 16.82 1.44
C GLY A 72 11.79 15.82 2.08
N GLY A 73 10.78 15.33 1.34
CA GLY A 73 9.86 14.32 1.80
C GLY A 73 10.56 12.99 2.08
N LEU A 74 11.42 12.56 1.16
CA LEU A 74 12.20 11.34 1.29
C LEU A 74 13.22 11.42 2.42
N ALA A 75 14.02 12.51 2.44
CA ALA A 75 15.09 12.69 3.43
C ALA A 75 14.53 12.79 4.84
N GLY A 76 13.43 13.54 5.02
CA GLY A 76 12.75 13.60 6.31
C GLY A 76 12.26 12.25 6.80
N TYR A 77 11.60 11.47 5.95
CA TYR A 77 11.14 10.13 6.30
C TYR A 77 12.31 9.21 6.76
N LEU A 78 13.35 9.09 5.93
CA LEU A 78 14.49 8.22 6.24
C LEU A 78 15.31 8.73 7.43
N GLY A 79 15.49 10.05 7.54
CA GLY A 79 16.19 10.68 8.67
C GLY A 79 15.45 10.45 9.99
N LEU A 80 14.14 10.60 10.01
CA LEU A 80 13.31 10.32 11.19
C LEU A 80 13.35 8.84 11.58
N LEU A 81 13.23 7.94 10.60
CA LEU A 81 13.28 6.50 10.87
C LEU A 81 14.68 6.11 11.42
N LYS A 82 15.77 6.68 10.88
CA LYS A 82 17.14 6.47 11.38
C LYS A 82 17.37 7.09 12.76
N ALA A 83 16.71 8.21 13.08
CA ALA A 83 16.73 8.83 14.42
C ALA A 83 15.86 8.07 15.44
N GLU A 84 15.31 6.91 15.08
CA GLU A 84 14.39 6.12 15.91
C GLU A 84 13.12 6.90 16.32
N ALA A 85 12.70 7.87 15.52
CA ALA A 85 11.38 8.47 15.62
C ALA A 85 10.30 7.47 15.13
N VAL A 86 9.05 7.77 15.40
CA VAL A 86 7.90 7.04 14.84
C VAL A 86 7.17 7.95 13.83
N PRO A 87 7.59 7.96 12.55
CA PRO A 87 6.86 8.69 11.53
C PRO A 87 5.48 8.09 11.32
N ALA A 88 4.46 8.96 11.26
CA ALA A 88 3.12 8.64 10.82
C ALA A 88 2.93 9.28 9.45
N MET A 89 2.92 8.44 8.42
CA MET A 89 2.87 8.90 7.03
C MET A 89 1.45 9.32 6.65
N LEU A 90 1.30 10.56 6.26
CA LEU A 90 0.03 11.18 5.91
C LEU A 90 0.10 11.74 4.48
N SER A 91 -1.07 11.86 3.83
CA SER A 91 -1.14 12.55 2.54
C SER A 91 -0.68 13.99 2.68
N PRO A 92 0.19 14.51 1.80
CA PRO A 92 0.61 15.91 1.81
C PRO A 92 -0.55 16.87 1.52
N THR A 93 -1.67 16.37 0.98
CA THR A 93 -2.88 17.13 0.66
C THR A 93 -3.99 16.93 1.69
N LEU A 94 -3.69 16.28 2.84
CA LEU A 94 -4.70 16.03 3.87
C LEU A 94 -5.28 17.36 4.39
N PRO A 95 -6.63 17.53 4.42
CA PRO A 95 -7.27 18.74 4.90
C PRO A 95 -7.02 19.03 6.39
N LEU A 96 -7.02 20.32 6.77
CA LEU A 96 -6.72 20.77 8.14
C LEU A 96 -7.65 20.20 9.21
N ASP A 97 -8.93 20.04 8.94
CA ASP A 97 -9.92 19.44 9.83
C ASP A 97 -9.60 17.98 10.14
N ALA A 98 -9.21 17.21 9.11
CA ALA A 98 -8.75 15.84 9.27
C ALA A 98 -7.43 15.78 10.06
N ILE A 99 -6.48 16.69 9.78
CA ILE A 99 -5.25 16.82 10.57
C ILE A 99 -5.57 17.16 12.02
N GLY A 100 -6.50 18.09 12.26
CA GLY A 100 -6.96 18.45 13.59
C GLY A 100 -7.52 17.26 14.38
N THR A 101 -8.31 16.41 13.73
CA THR A 101 -8.85 15.18 14.31
C THR A 101 -7.73 14.19 14.67
N LEU A 102 -6.78 13.96 13.76
CA LEU A 102 -5.64 13.09 14.00
C LEU A 102 -4.73 13.64 15.13
N ARG A 103 -4.48 14.97 15.15
CA ARG A 103 -3.68 15.59 16.21
C ARG A 103 -4.32 15.43 17.58
N LYS A 104 -5.64 15.49 17.70
CA LYS A 104 -6.36 15.24 18.96
C LYS A 104 -6.23 13.78 19.40
N ALA A 105 -6.37 12.83 18.47
CA ALA A 105 -6.33 11.40 18.77
C ALA A 105 -4.92 10.92 19.13
N TYR A 106 -3.89 11.35 18.40
CA TYR A 106 -2.53 10.80 18.51
C TYR A 106 -1.52 11.74 19.17
N GLN A 107 -1.84 13.03 19.29
CA GLN A 107 -1.02 14.05 19.94
C GLN A 107 0.45 14.00 19.46
N PRO A 108 0.74 14.16 18.14
CA PRO A 108 2.11 14.07 17.64
C PRO A 108 3.01 15.10 18.30
N ASP A 109 4.27 14.76 18.54
CA ASP A 109 5.25 15.65 19.16
C ASP A 109 5.84 16.63 18.16
N PHE A 110 5.90 16.19 16.89
CA PHE A 110 6.44 16.98 15.78
C PHE A 110 5.60 16.80 14.52
N LEU A 111 5.77 17.76 13.59
CA LEU A 111 5.25 17.69 12.23
C LEU A 111 6.43 17.89 11.27
N TRP A 112 6.59 17.03 10.27
CA TRP A 112 7.48 17.20 9.13
C TRP A 112 6.62 17.49 7.91
N LEU A 113 6.77 18.69 7.31
CA LEU A 113 5.88 19.13 6.24
C LEU A 113 6.58 20.05 5.25
N PRO A 114 6.10 20.14 3.99
CA PRO A 114 6.59 21.08 3.01
C PRO A 114 6.45 22.53 3.49
N GLU A 115 7.45 23.37 3.27
CA GLU A 115 7.42 24.79 3.67
C GLU A 115 6.22 25.55 3.10
N LYS A 116 5.72 25.17 1.93
CA LYS A 116 4.49 25.74 1.34
C LYS A 116 3.23 25.60 2.22
N ARG A 117 3.26 24.70 3.23
CA ARG A 117 2.18 24.49 4.19
C ARG A 117 2.41 25.18 5.54
N LEU A 118 3.50 25.89 5.75
CA LEU A 118 3.83 26.53 7.03
C LEU A 118 2.74 27.49 7.53
N ALA A 119 2.13 28.24 6.62
CA ALA A 119 1.04 29.15 6.95
C ALA A 119 -0.17 28.47 7.60
N GLU A 120 -0.37 27.17 7.37
CA GLU A 120 -1.47 26.39 7.99
C GLU A 120 -1.20 26.04 9.46
N PHE A 121 0.05 26.24 9.93
CA PHE A 121 0.51 25.84 11.27
C PHE A 121 1.17 27.01 12.02
N GLU A 122 0.67 28.23 11.81
CA GLU A 122 1.16 29.43 12.49
C GLU A 122 1.23 29.25 14.01
N GLY A 123 2.28 29.79 14.63
CA GLY A 123 2.52 29.72 16.06
C GLY A 123 3.21 28.45 16.55
N LEU A 124 3.43 27.43 15.69
CA LEU A 124 4.30 26.30 16.03
C LEU A 124 5.76 26.66 15.73
N PRO A 125 6.70 26.42 16.68
CA PRO A 125 8.11 26.73 16.45
C PRO A 125 8.72 25.77 15.44
N ILE A 126 9.42 26.33 14.45
CA ILE A 126 10.28 25.60 13.53
C ILE A 126 11.57 25.27 14.27
N VAL A 127 11.90 23.97 14.37
CA VAL A 127 13.12 23.48 15.03
C VAL A 127 14.20 23.07 14.04
N HIS A 128 13.82 22.83 12.77
CA HIS A 128 14.75 22.58 11.67
C HIS A 128 14.05 22.86 10.34
N ALA A 129 14.79 23.30 9.32
CA ALA A 129 14.30 23.43 7.96
C ALA A 129 15.40 23.02 6.97
N GLN A 130 15.06 22.18 5.99
CA GLN A 130 15.98 21.72 4.95
C GLN A 130 15.22 21.10 3.77
N TRP A 131 15.76 21.28 2.56
CA TRP A 131 15.19 20.74 1.31
C TRP A 131 13.72 21.11 1.07
N GLY A 132 13.33 22.36 1.42
CA GLY A 132 11.95 22.83 1.24
C GLY A 132 10.94 22.25 2.23
N TYR A 133 11.41 21.65 3.33
CA TYR A 133 10.60 21.11 4.42
C TYR A 133 11.01 21.68 5.77
N ALA A 134 10.07 21.68 6.70
CA ALA A 134 10.31 22.10 8.07
C ALA A 134 9.84 21.05 9.08
N LEU A 135 10.62 20.89 10.14
CA LEU A 135 10.26 20.16 11.36
C LEU A 135 9.71 21.17 12.38
N LEU A 136 8.45 21.03 12.71
CA LEU A 136 7.77 21.86 13.69
C LEU A 136 7.58 21.09 15.00
N SER A 137 7.79 21.75 16.15
CA SER A 137 7.42 21.21 17.45
C SER A 137 5.98 21.58 17.78
N THR A 138 5.16 20.58 18.19
CA THR A 138 3.76 20.82 18.59
C THR A 138 3.63 21.27 20.03
N LYS A 139 4.74 21.33 20.80
CA LYS A 139 4.75 21.57 22.25
C LYS A 139 3.87 20.59 23.04
N ALA A 140 3.51 19.46 22.44
CA ALA A 140 2.80 18.42 23.14
C ALA A 140 3.72 17.86 24.24
N SER A 141 3.48 18.24 25.46
CA SER A 141 4.18 17.69 26.63
C SER A 141 3.60 16.32 26.94
N SER A 142 3.94 15.32 26.14
CA SER A 142 3.40 13.98 26.43
C SER A 142 4.53 12.99 26.67
N SER A 143 4.55 12.48 27.90
CA SER A 143 5.23 11.26 28.27
C SER A 143 4.45 10.04 27.74
N LYS A 144 4.12 10.05 26.41
CA LYS A 144 3.45 8.90 25.81
C LYS A 144 4.40 7.72 25.83
N GLU A 145 3.90 6.63 26.35
CA GLU A 145 4.57 5.36 26.21
C GLU A 145 4.40 4.87 24.76
N ILE A 146 5.51 4.51 24.12
CA ILE A 146 5.55 3.98 22.77
C ILE A 146 6.26 2.63 22.83
N HIS A 147 5.61 1.57 22.32
CA HIS A 147 6.17 0.23 22.31
C HIS A 147 7.56 0.23 21.65
N ALA A 148 8.52 -0.46 22.23
CA ALA A 148 9.94 -0.42 21.81
C ALA A 148 10.14 -0.75 20.33
N ASP A 149 9.39 -1.71 19.80
CA ASP A 149 9.51 -2.17 18.41
C ASP A 149 8.76 -1.28 17.41
N LEU A 150 7.89 -0.36 17.85
CA LEU A 150 7.11 0.49 16.93
C LEU A 150 8.04 1.42 16.16
N ALA A 151 8.02 1.31 14.82
CA ALA A 151 8.87 2.06 13.92
C ALA A 151 8.11 3.01 12.98
N LEU A 152 6.90 2.64 12.56
CA LEU A 152 6.18 3.35 11.51
C LEU A 152 4.67 3.22 11.72
N LEU A 153 3.94 4.29 11.41
CA LEU A 153 2.49 4.33 11.39
C LEU A 153 2.02 4.64 9.96
N LEU A 154 1.15 3.77 9.41
CA LEU A 154 0.55 3.98 8.10
C LEU A 154 -0.97 4.02 8.21
N THR A 155 -1.60 4.91 7.44
CA THR A 155 -3.06 4.93 7.31
C THR A 155 -3.53 3.76 6.43
N THR A 156 -4.64 3.15 6.79
CA THR A 156 -5.38 2.33 5.84
C THR A 156 -6.30 3.21 5.00
N SER A 157 -6.56 2.84 3.76
CA SER A 157 -7.60 3.46 2.92
C SER A 157 -9.00 3.10 3.45
N GLY A 158 -9.25 3.38 4.73
CA GLY A 158 -10.34 2.82 5.51
C GLY A 158 -11.72 3.15 5.01
N SER A 159 -12.52 2.11 4.95
CA SER A 159 -13.97 2.12 4.74
C SER A 159 -14.79 2.54 5.97
N THR A 160 -14.18 2.97 7.07
CA THR A 160 -14.86 3.10 8.38
C THR A 160 -14.83 4.48 9.02
N GLY A 161 -14.48 5.55 8.29
CA GLY A 161 -14.63 6.94 8.80
C GLY A 161 -13.80 7.34 10.03
N SER A 162 -13.20 6.39 10.76
CA SER A 162 -12.28 6.66 11.87
C SER A 162 -10.85 6.49 11.39
N PRO A 163 -9.99 7.50 11.57
CA PRO A 163 -8.60 7.44 11.16
C PRO A 163 -7.85 6.52 12.11
N LYS A 164 -7.59 5.28 11.67
CA LYS A 164 -6.74 4.35 12.40
C LYS A 164 -5.42 4.14 11.67
N PHE A 165 -4.35 4.03 12.44
CA PHE A 165 -3.05 3.64 11.93
C PHE A 165 -2.79 2.14 12.08
N VAL A 166 -2.09 1.58 11.11
CA VAL A 166 -1.40 0.29 11.21
C VAL A 166 -0.07 0.54 11.89
N ARG A 167 0.24 -0.21 12.94
CA ARG A 167 1.49 -0.14 13.70
C ARG A 167 2.49 -1.14 13.14
N LEU A 168 3.60 -0.63 12.60
CA LEU A 168 4.66 -1.45 11.97
C LEU A 168 5.94 -1.38 12.79
N SER A 169 6.57 -2.54 13.00
CA SER A 169 7.86 -2.64 13.66
C SER A 169 9.02 -2.57 12.65
N HIS A 170 10.23 -2.28 13.16
CA HIS A 170 11.47 -2.38 12.36
C HIS A 170 11.64 -3.77 11.73
N ARG A 171 11.27 -4.83 12.47
CA ARG A 171 11.29 -6.21 11.97
C ARG A 171 10.31 -6.42 10.81
N ASN A 172 9.09 -5.86 10.91
CA ASN A 172 8.11 -5.98 9.82
C ASN A 172 8.63 -5.34 8.54
N LEU A 173 9.21 -4.11 8.65
CA LEU A 173 9.76 -3.38 7.51
C LEU A 173 10.91 -4.14 6.86
N LEU A 174 11.85 -4.64 7.65
CA LEU A 174 13.01 -5.39 7.15
C LEU A 174 12.59 -6.70 6.48
N ALA A 175 11.75 -7.51 7.15
CA ALA A 175 11.31 -8.79 6.61
C ALA A 175 10.59 -8.65 5.26
N ASN A 176 9.76 -7.60 5.11
CA ASN A 176 9.09 -7.34 3.83
C ASN A 176 10.09 -6.87 2.75
N ALA A 177 11.04 -5.99 3.09
CA ALA A 177 12.06 -5.50 2.16
C ALA A 177 12.98 -6.64 1.67
N GLU A 178 13.42 -7.53 2.57
CA GLU A 178 14.24 -8.71 2.23
C GLU A 178 13.49 -9.70 1.33
N ALA A 179 12.23 -10.00 1.65
CA ALA A 179 11.41 -10.87 0.82
C ALA A 179 11.27 -10.31 -0.60
N ILE A 180 11.00 -8.98 -0.72
CA ILE A 180 10.86 -8.32 -2.02
C ILE A 180 12.19 -8.33 -2.78
N ARG A 181 13.30 -7.99 -2.14
CA ARG A 181 14.64 -8.06 -2.73
C ARG A 181 14.90 -9.44 -3.30
N THR A 182 14.51 -10.49 -2.57
CA THR A 182 14.74 -11.88 -2.95
C THR A 182 13.93 -12.27 -4.18
N TYR A 183 12.58 -12.14 -4.16
CA TYR A 183 11.78 -12.64 -5.28
C TYR A 183 11.85 -11.77 -6.55
N LEU A 184 12.13 -10.47 -6.41
CA LEU A 184 12.43 -9.62 -7.55
C LEU A 184 13.88 -9.73 -8.03
N SER A 185 14.75 -10.42 -7.27
CA SER A 185 16.20 -10.54 -7.52
C SER A 185 16.86 -9.17 -7.70
N LEU A 186 16.56 -8.26 -6.76
CA LEU A 186 17.07 -6.89 -6.82
C LEU A 186 18.57 -6.82 -6.56
N THR A 187 19.24 -5.95 -7.29
CA THR A 187 20.68 -5.71 -7.26
C THR A 187 20.99 -4.21 -7.23
N PRO A 188 22.23 -3.80 -6.96
CA PRO A 188 22.62 -2.38 -7.06
C PRO A 188 22.48 -1.78 -8.47
N ALA A 189 22.35 -2.62 -9.52
CA ALA A 189 22.13 -2.14 -10.89
C ALA A 189 20.68 -1.71 -11.17
N ASP A 190 19.74 -2.10 -10.31
CA ASP A 190 18.34 -1.73 -10.45
C ASP A 190 18.12 -0.25 -10.16
N ARG A 191 17.18 0.35 -10.87
CA ARG A 191 16.81 1.78 -10.76
C ARG A 191 15.30 1.93 -10.81
N PRO A 192 14.61 1.83 -9.67
CA PRO A 192 13.17 2.08 -9.61
C PRO A 192 12.91 3.58 -9.72
N VAL A 193 11.73 3.95 -10.18
CA VAL A 193 11.22 5.31 -10.10
C VAL A 193 10.06 5.39 -9.10
N THR A 194 9.96 6.53 -8.41
CA THR A 194 8.87 6.79 -7.44
C THR A 194 7.58 7.16 -8.17
N THR A 195 6.78 6.15 -8.52
CA THR A 195 5.46 6.32 -9.15
C THR A 195 4.30 6.32 -8.17
N LEU A 196 4.59 5.96 -6.92
CA LEU A 196 3.60 5.78 -5.86
C LEU A 196 3.96 6.68 -4.67
N PRO A 197 2.96 7.27 -3.99
CA PRO A 197 3.21 8.14 -2.84
C PRO A 197 4.01 7.48 -1.73
N LEU A 198 4.90 8.22 -1.05
CA LEU A 198 5.62 7.76 0.14
C LEU A 198 4.69 7.44 1.32
N GLY A 199 3.49 8.04 1.39
CA GLY A 199 2.48 7.68 2.38
C GLY A 199 1.75 6.36 2.12
N TYR A 200 2.07 5.68 1.02
CA TYR A 200 1.45 4.42 0.63
C TYR A 200 2.39 3.23 0.85
N SER A 201 1.92 2.21 1.55
CA SER A 201 2.74 1.03 1.90
C SER A 201 3.44 0.39 0.69
N TYR A 202 2.77 0.33 -0.47
CA TYR A 202 3.38 -0.18 -1.70
C TYR A 202 4.54 0.71 -2.18
N GLY A 203 4.37 2.05 -2.17
CA GLY A 203 5.44 2.99 -2.51
C GLY A 203 6.65 2.84 -1.59
N LEU A 204 6.42 2.80 -0.26
CA LEU A 204 7.48 2.55 0.71
C LEU A 204 8.17 1.21 0.51
N SER A 205 7.43 0.15 0.13
CA SER A 205 8.03 -1.16 -0.10
C SER A 205 8.98 -1.18 -1.30
N VAL A 206 8.70 -0.37 -2.34
CA VAL A 206 9.64 -0.15 -3.46
C VAL A 206 10.90 0.53 -2.95
N LEU A 207 10.75 1.62 -2.18
CA LEU A 207 11.87 2.36 -1.62
C LEU A 207 12.75 1.46 -0.73
N HIS A 208 12.16 0.79 0.26
CA HIS A 208 12.89 -0.03 1.23
C HIS A 208 13.66 -1.18 0.58
N SER A 209 13.01 -1.94 -0.30
CA SER A 209 13.63 -3.10 -0.95
C SER A 209 14.78 -2.73 -1.87
N HIS A 210 14.68 -1.61 -2.60
CA HIS A 210 15.73 -1.17 -3.50
C HIS A 210 16.88 -0.49 -2.74
N LEU A 211 16.61 0.29 -1.68
CA LEU A 211 17.66 0.80 -0.81
C LEU A 211 18.45 -0.34 -0.14
N LEU A 212 17.75 -1.38 0.31
CA LEU A 212 18.36 -2.58 0.87
C LEU A 212 19.21 -3.36 -0.15
N ALA A 213 18.95 -3.19 -1.44
CA ALA A 213 19.74 -3.74 -2.54
C ALA A 213 20.89 -2.82 -2.99
N GLY A 214 21.06 -1.63 -2.38
CA GLY A 214 22.05 -0.65 -2.79
C GLY A 214 21.73 0.04 -4.13
N SER A 215 20.47 0.03 -4.54
CA SER A 215 20.01 0.57 -5.84
C SER A 215 19.94 2.08 -5.83
N THR A 216 20.11 2.70 -7.00
CA THR A 216 19.84 4.13 -7.23
C THR A 216 18.34 4.35 -7.46
N ILE A 217 17.72 5.24 -6.68
CA ILE A 217 16.30 5.58 -6.80
C ILE A 217 16.13 6.80 -7.71
N ALA A 218 15.34 6.68 -8.77
CA ALA A 218 14.88 7.82 -9.57
C ALA A 218 13.69 8.49 -8.85
N LEU A 219 13.93 9.68 -8.30
CA LEU A 219 12.99 10.40 -7.45
C LEU A 219 12.26 11.48 -8.24
N THR A 220 10.93 11.38 -8.34
CA THR A 220 10.10 12.35 -9.03
C THR A 220 8.70 12.43 -8.43
N GLY A 221 8.14 13.62 -8.38
CA GLY A 221 6.72 13.87 -8.12
C GLY A 221 5.85 13.91 -9.39
N ARG A 222 6.44 13.72 -10.59
CA ARG A 222 5.71 13.75 -11.86
C ARG A 222 4.88 12.48 -12.05
N THR A 223 3.84 12.60 -12.83
CA THR A 223 2.91 11.52 -13.17
C THR A 223 3.14 10.99 -14.57
N PHE A 224 2.55 9.85 -14.92
CA PHE A 224 2.60 9.27 -16.27
C PHE A 224 2.05 10.19 -17.38
N PHE A 225 1.25 11.20 -17.03
CA PHE A 225 0.71 12.16 -17.98
C PHE A 225 1.69 13.29 -18.31
N ASP A 226 2.72 13.48 -17.50
CA ASP A 226 3.73 14.50 -17.72
C ASP A 226 4.74 14.00 -18.76
N ARG A 227 4.92 14.76 -19.84
CA ARG A 227 5.96 14.42 -20.83
C ARG A 227 7.34 14.32 -20.18
N GLY A 228 7.66 15.26 -19.28
CA GLY A 228 8.91 15.27 -18.55
C GLY A 228 9.16 14.05 -17.67
N PHE A 229 8.10 13.27 -17.30
CA PHE A 229 8.27 11.99 -16.62
C PHE A 229 8.99 10.97 -17.50
N TRP A 230 8.57 10.85 -18.77
CA TRP A 230 9.14 9.89 -19.72
C TRP A 230 10.56 10.27 -20.15
N ASP A 231 10.82 11.58 -20.31
CA ASP A 231 12.17 12.10 -20.57
C ASP A 231 13.11 11.77 -19.39
N PHE A 232 12.63 11.99 -18.16
CA PHE A 232 13.38 11.67 -16.93
C PHE A 232 13.67 10.17 -16.78
N ILE A 233 12.69 9.29 -17.05
CA ILE A 233 12.85 7.84 -16.98
C ILE A 233 14.00 7.38 -17.89
N ASN A 234 14.06 7.88 -19.12
CA ASN A 234 15.11 7.54 -20.07
C ASN A 234 16.48 8.10 -19.63
N GLN A 235 16.52 9.36 -19.17
CA GLN A 235 17.74 10.00 -18.70
C GLN A 235 18.29 9.30 -17.46
N ALA A 236 17.45 8.97 -16.49
CA ALA A 236 17.82 8.25 -15.27
C ALA A 236 18.08 6.76 -15.52
N ARG A 237 17.81 6.23 -16.74
CA ARG A 237 17.93 4.82 -17.11
C ARG A 237 17.14 3.92 -16.15
N VAL A 238 15.90 4.27 -15.91
CA VAL A 238 15.00 3.52 -15.00
C VAL A 238 14.82 2.09 -15.48
N THR A 239 15.01 1.13 -14.58
CA THR A 239 14.88 -0.31 -14.89
C THR A 239 13.54 -0.88 -14.44
N SER A 240 12.84 -0.25 -13.49
CA SER A 240 11.58 -0.79 -12.99
C SER A 240 10.52 0.27 -12.73
N LEU A 241 9.26 -0.08 -13.07
CA LEU A 241 8.06 0.71 -12.81
C LEU A 241 7.10 -0.08 -11.91
N ALA A 242 6.64 0.56 -10.83
CA ALA A 242 5.60 0.04 -9.96
C ALA A 242 4.26 0.73 -10.25
N GLY A 243 3.18 -0.01 -10.34
CA GLY A 243 1.86 0.56 -10.64
C GLY A 243 0.70 -0.14 -9.96
N VAL A 244 -0.38 0.62 -9.74
CA VAL A 244 -1.70 0.10 -9.38
C VAL A 244 -2.50 -0.16 -10.66
N PRO A 245 -3.63 -0.90 -10.65
CA PRO A 245 -4.40 -1.21 -11.86
C PRO A 245 -4.71 0.02 -12.73
N TYR A 246 -5.12 1.12 -12.12
CA TYR A 246 -5.36 2.39 -12.81
C TYR A 246 -4.15 2.89 -13.63
N HIS A 247 -2.93 2.71 -13.12
CA HIS A 247 -1.70 3.06 -13.86
C HIS A 247 -1.56 2.24 -15.14
N TYR A 248 -1.91 0.95 -15.12
CA TYR A 248 -1.86 0.09 -16.30
C TYR A 248 -2.91 0.44 -17.35
N GLU A 249 -4.12 0.83 -16.92
CA GLU A 249 -5.13 1.40 -17.82
C GLU A 249 -4.61 2.67 -18.52
N MET A 250 -3.92 3.54 -17.77
CA MET A 250 -3.33 4.76 -18.31
C MET A 250 -2.17 4.46 -19.24
N LEU A 251 -1.27 3.54 -18.88
CA LEU A 251 -0.16 3.09 -19.74
C LEU A 251 -0.68 2.55 -21.08
N LYS A 252 -1.79 1.80 -21.06
CA LYS A 252 -2.47 1.34 -22.28
C LYS A 252 -2.96 2.52 -23.14
N LYS A 253 -3.65 3.50 -22.53
CA LYS A 253 -4.13 4.71 -23.23
C LYS A 253 -2.98 5.54 -23.81
N LEU A 254 -1.86 5.63 -23.10
CA LEU A 254 -0.63 6.31 -23.52
C LEU A 254 0.16 5.52 -24.58
N ARG A 255 -0.33 4.36 -25.02
CA ARG A 255 0.33 3.47 -25.98
C ARG A 255 1.73 3.04 -25.53
N PHE A 256 1.87 2.65 -24.26
CA PHE A 256 3.13 2.17 -23.67
C PHE A 256 3.87 1.15 -24.53
N ALA A 257 3.14 0.30 -25.25
CA ALA A 257 3.71 -0.66 -26.19
C ALA A 257 4.63 -0.06 -27.27
N LYS A 258 4.44 1.25 -27.59
CA LYS A 258 5.21 1.98 -28.61
C LYS A 258 6.33 2.86 -28.02
N MET A 259 6.45 2.93 -26.70
CA MET A 259 7.47 3.74 -26.06
C MET A 259 8.84 3.06 -26.12
N ASP A 260 9.86 3.85 -26.40
CA ASP A 260 11.25 3.41 -26.34
C ASP A 260 11.78 3.63 -24.91
N LEU A 261 11.92 2.52 -24.18
CA LEU A 261 12.39 2.48 -22.79
C LEU A 261 13.45 1.38 -22.67
N PRO A 262 14.66 1.60 -23.20
CA PRO A 262 15.64 0.53 -23.40
C PRO A 262 16.22 -0.04 -22.09
N ALA A 263 16.18 0.73 -21.00
CA ALA A 263 16.66 0.26 -19.70
C ALA A 263 15.61 -0.53 -18.90
N LEU A 264 14.32 -0.39 -19.27
CA LEU A 264 13.22 -0.96 -18.50
C LEU A 264 13.18 -2.49 -18.64
N ASN A 265 13.28 -3.20 -17.53
CA ASN A 265 13.31 -4.66 -17.49
C ASN A 265 12.32 -5.28 -16.51
N THR A 266 11.63 -4.47 -15.69
CA THR A 266 10.68 -4.98 -14.67
C THR A 266 9.47 -4.07 -14.54
N LEU A 267 8.28 -4.66 -14.60
CA LEU A 267 7.01 -4.03 -14.23
C LEU A 267 6.39 -4.78 -13.06
N THR A 268 5.88 -4.03 -12.08
CA THR A 268 5.21 -4.62 -10.93
C THR A 268 3.83 -4.02 -10.72
N GLN A 269 2.83 -4.86 -10.50
CA GLN A 269 1.43 -4.47 -10.26
C GLN A 269 0.98 -4.95 -8.89
N ALA A 270 0.39 -4.08 -8.11
CA ALA A 270 -0.29 -4.39 -6.85
C ALA A 270 -1.30 -3.30 -6.47
N GLY A 271 -1.88 -3.43 -5.27
CA GLY A 271 -2.71 -2.37 -4.68
C GLY A 271 -4.17 -2.36 -5.11
N GLY A 272 -4.57 -3.24 -6.00
CA GLY A 272 -5.94 -3.46 -6.44
C GLY A 272 -6.02 -4.67 -7.36
N ARG A 273 -7.25 -5.16 -7.57
CA ARG A 273 -7.48 -6.23 -8.55
C ARG A 273 -7.37 -5.64 -9.95
N MET A 274 -6.43 -6.12 -10.72
CA MET A 274 -6.31 -5.81 -12.15
C MET A 274 -7.13 -6.85 -12.93
N GLU A 275 -7.89 -6.38 -13.93
CA GLU A 275 -8.70 -7.28 -14.75
C GLU A 275 -7.82 -8.33 -15.45
N PRO A 276 -8.23 -9.62 -15.46
CA PRO A 276 -7.41 -10.70 -16.02
C PRO A 276 -7.03 -10.46 -17.50
N ALA A 277 -7.92 -9.84 -18.28
CA ALA A 277 -7.63 -9.50 -19.67
C ALA A 277 -6.48 -8.48 -19.79
N LEU A 278 -6.51 -7.42 -18.97
CA LEU A 278 -5.45 -6.41 -18.92
C LEU A 278 -4.14 -6.98 -18.37
N THR A 279 -4.22 -7.83 -17.35
CA THR A 279 -3.05 -8.55 -16.81
C THR A 279 -2.37 -9.39 -17.90
N ARG A 280 -3.14 -10.16 -18.66
CA ARG A 280 -2.62 -10.99 -19.77
C ARG A 280 -2.02 -10.13 -20.88
N GLU A 281 -2.66 -9.03 -21.24
CA GLU A 281 -2.16 -8.10 -22.28
C GLU A 281 -0.78 -7.55 -21.88
N PHE A 282 -0.62 -7.07 -20.63
CA PHE A 282 0.68 -6.57 -20.17
C PHE A 282 1.71 -7.67 -19.98
N ALA A 283 1.33 -8.85 -19.53
CA ALA A 283 2.23 -9.99 -19.43
C ALA A 283 2.78 -10.41 -20.82
N GLN A 284 1.93 -10.45 -21.83
CA GLN A 284 2.33 -10.75 -23.22
C GLN A 284 3.25 -9.65 -23.80
N LEU A 285 2.88 -8.37 -23.61
CA LEU A 285 3.68 -7.24 -24.03
C LEU A 285 5.08 -7.27 -23.39
N CYS A 286 5.14 -7.52 -22.09
CA CYS A 286 6.38 -7.59 -21.33
C CYS A 286 7.26 -8.77 -21.81
N ALA A 287 6.67 -9.94 -21.99
CA ALA A 287 7.38 -11.12 -22.49
C ALA A 287 8.00 -10.87 -23.86
N ALA A 288 7.26 -10.21 -24.78
CA ALA A 288 7.76 -9.85 -26.11
C ALA A 288 8.93 -8.85 -26.10
N ARG A 289 9.12 -8.12 -24.99
CA ARG A 289 10.16 -7.10 -24.79
C ARG A 289 11.24 -7.51 -23.79
N ASN A 290 11.26 -8.75 -23.33
CA ASN A 290 12.13 -9.26 -22.26
C ASN A 290 12.01 -8.45 -20.95
N ILE A 291 10.81 -7.95 -20.64
CA ILE A 291 10.48 -7.27 -19.38
C ILE A 291 9.79 -8.28 -18.46
N ARG A 292 10.22 -8.36 -17.21
CA ARG A 292 9.57 -9.20 -16.20
C ARG A 292 8.30 -8.50 -15.69
N PHE A 293 7.16 -9.17 -15.74
CA PHE A 293 5.90 -8.64 -15.22
C PHE A 293 5.45 -9.44 -14.00
N PHE A 294 5.39 -8.77 -12.83
CA PHE A 294 4.94 -9.38 -11.59
C PHE A 294 3.56 -8.84 -11.20
N SER A 295 2.57 -9.73 -11.10
CA SER A 295 1.31 -9.44 -10.43
C SER A 295 1.44 -9.78 -8.95
N MET A 296 1.10 -8.86 -8.05
CA MET A 296 1.35 -9.01 -6.62
C MET A 296 0.10 -8.69 -5.82
N TYR A 297 0.07 -9.20 -4.59
CA TYR A 297 -0.99 -8.95 -3.63
C TYR A 297 -0.40 -8.56 -2.28
N GLY A 298 -1.12 -7.70 -1.55
CA GLY A 298 -0.76 -7.33 -0.19
C GLY A 298 -1.71 -6.34 0.45
N GLN A 299 -1.50 -6.14 1.73
CA GLN A 299 -2.26 -5.21 2.56
C GLN A 299 -1.28 -4.43 3.45
N THR A 300 -1.67 -3.23 3.89
CA THR A 300 -0.86 -2.42 4.82
C THR A 300 -0.62 -3.17 6.13
N GLU A 301 -1.57 -3.98 6.56
CA GLU A 301 -1.51 -4.83 7.75
C GLU A 301 -0.43 -5.93 7.68
N ALA A 302 0.10 -6.19 6.50
CA ALA A 302 1.29 -7.03 6.30
C ALA A 302 2.45 -6.21 5.70
N THR A 303 2.64 -4.99 6.16
CA THR A 303 3.62 -3.98 5.73
C THR A 303 3.36 -3.51 4.31
N ALA A 304 3.33 -4.42 3.32
CA ALA A 304 2.94 -4.10 1.95
C ALA A 304 2.56 -5.36 1.17
N ARG A 305 3.53 -6.24 0.90
CA ARG A 305 3.40 -7.35 -0.04
C ARG A 305 3.34 -8.69 0.69
N MET A 306 2.44 -9.54 0.25
CA MET A 306 2.17 -10.86 0.83
C MET A 306 2.34 -11.98 -0.20
N ALA A 307 2.09 -11.68 -1.49
CA ALA A 307 2.19 -12.65 -2.57
C ALA A 307 2.67 -12.03 -3.87
N TYR A 308 3.18 -12.87 -4.75
CA TYR A 308 3.52 -12.54 -6.14
C TYR A 308 3.23 -13.72 -7.07
N LEU A 309 2.79 -13.39 -8.27
CA LEU A 309 2.74 -14.31 -9.40
C LEU A 309 4.01 -14.11 -10.23
N ALA A 310 4.75 -15.17 -10.41
CA ALA A 310 6.00 -15.15 -11.19
C ALA A 310 5.72 -14.81 -12.67
N PRO A 311 6.63 -14.08 -13.35
CA PRO A 311 6.45 -13.65 -14.74
C PRO A 311 6.11 -14.78 -15.71
N GLU A 312 6.68 -15.97 -15.50
CA GLU A 312 6.50 -17.17 -16.34
C GLU A 312 5.06 -17.68 -16.31
N LYS A 313 4.33 -17.40 -15.22
CA LYS A 313 2.93 -17.81 -15.04
C LYS A 313 1.93 -16.68 -15.35
N ALA A 314 2.40 -15.44 -15.56
CA ALA A 314 1.52 -14.26 -15.60
C ALA A 314 0.55 -14.27 -16.79
N ILE A 315 0.89 -14.91 -17.90
CA ILE A 315 0.01 -15.05 -19.07
C ILE A 315 -1.07 -16.11 -18.82
N GLU A 316 -0.66 -17.28 -18.38
CA GLU A 316 -1.56 -18.43 -18.17
C GLU A 316 -2.50 -18.20 -16.99
N LYS A 317 -1.93 -17.74 -15.86
CA LYS A 317 -2.65 -17.55 -14.60
C LYS A 317 -3.03 -16.09 -14.34
N ALA A 318 -3.34 -15.34 -15.41
CA ALA A 318 -3.78 -13.95 -15.28
C ALA A 318 -4.99 -13.83 -14.35
N GLY A 319 -4.87 -13.00 -13.29
CA GLY A 319 -5.86 -12.84 -12.23
C GLY A 319 -5.53 -13.60 -10.93
N SER A 320 -4.54 -14.51 -10.97
CA SER A 320 -3.98 -15.09 -9.75
C SER A 320 -3.07 -14.10 -9.02
N ILE A 321 -2.99 -14.21 -7.69
CA ILE A 321 -2.01 -13.52 -6.84
C ILE A 321 -0.73 -14.36 -6.66
N GLY A 322 -0.69 -15.58 -7.19
CA GLY A 322 0.43 -16.49 -7.08
C GLY A 322 0.62 -17.08 -5.70
N ARG A 323 1.84 -17.06 -5.19
CA ARG A 323 2.24 -17.68 -3.91
C ARG A 323 2.69 -16.64 -2.89
N ALA A 324 2.74 -17.03 -1.63
CA ALA A 324 3.31 -16.19 -0.58
C ALA A 324 4.77 -15.80 -0.89
N ILE A 325 5.14 -14.59 -0.46
CA ILE A 325 6.53 -14.11 -0.54
C ILE A 325 7.46 -14.99 0.34
N PRO A 326 8.77 -14.97 0.09
CA PRO A 326 9.74 -15.65 0.96
C PRO A 326 9.54 -15.28 2.45
N GLY A 327 9.50 -16.28 3.33
CA GLY A 327 9.25 -16.07 4.76
C GLY A 327 7.77 -15.92 5.16
N GLY A 328 6.84 -15.94 4.18
CA GLY A 328 5.40 -15.93 4.42
C GLY A 328 4.74 -17.25 4.07
N ALA A 329 3.54 -17.48 4.60
CA ALA A 329 2.70 -18.63 4.29
C ALA A 329 1.23 -18.24 4.18
N PHE A 330 0.50 -18.92 3.29
CA PHE A 330 -0.95 -18.81 3.19
C PHE A 330 -1.65 -20.07 3.66
N SER A 331 -2.80 -19.90 4.27
CA SER A 331 -3.80 -20.95 4.51
C SER A 331 -5.18 -20.40 4.19
N LEU A 332 -6.12 -21.32 3.91
CA LEU A 332 -7.54 -21.00 3.77
C LEU A 332 -8.30 -21.58 4.96
N ILE A 333 -9.26 -20.82 5.47
CA ILE A 333 -10.16 -21.28 6.54
C ILE A 333 -11.61 -21.10 6.10
N ASP A 334 -12.46 -22.00 6.58
CA ASP A 334 -13.91 -21.92 6.37
C ASP A 334 -14.61 -20.97 7.37
N GLY A 335 -15.95 -20.96 7.34
CA GLY A 335 -16.76 -20.13 8.25
C GLY A 335 -16.63 -20.49 9.72
N ASP A 336 -16.23 -21.70 10.04
CA ASP A 336 -16.01 -22.20 11.40
C ASP A 336 -14.54 -22.06 11.85
N GLY A 337 -13.68 -21.54 10.97
CA GLY A 337 -12.24 -21.34 11.25
C GLY A 337 -11.38 -22.56 11.02
N LEU A 338 -11.92 -23.62 10.43
CA LEU A 338 -11.18 -24.86 10.13
C LEU A 338 -10.38 -24.70 8.83
N ARG A 339 -9.18 -25.27 8.78
CA ARG A 339 -8.32 -25.21 7.58
C ARG A 339 -8.92 -25.99 6.42
N ILE A 340 -8.96 -25.36 5.24
CA ILE A 340 -9.33 -25.95 3.96
C ILE A 340 -8.05 -26.42 3.27
N ASN A 341 -7.92 -27.75 3.09
CA ASN A 341 -6.75 -28.36 2.44
C ASN A 341 -7.00 -28.69 0.96
N SER A 342 -8.27 -28.76 0.54
CA SER A 342 -8.66 -29.10 -0.83
C SER A 342 -8.42 -27.95 -1.79
N SER A 343 -7.91 -28.22 -2.99
CA SER A 343 -7.84 -27.27 -4.09
C SER A 343 -9.24 -26.96 -4.63
N GLY A 344 -9.42 -25.76 -5.21
CA GLY A 344 -10.69 -25.33 -5.80
C GLY A 344 -11.78 -24.94 -4.79
N CYS A 345 -11.54 -25.04 -3.48
CA CYS A 345 -12.47 -24.60 -2.46
C CYS A 345 -12.15 -23.15 -2.02
N ALA A 346 -13.20 -22.33 -1.91
CA ALA A 346 -13.07 -20.96 -1.43
C ALA A 346 -13.07 -20.91 0.09
N GLY A 347 -12.17 -20.09 0.67
CA GLY A 347 -12.11 -19.81 2.10
C GLY A 347 -11.53 -18.45 2.39
N GLU A 348 -11.61 -18.00 3.65
CA GLU A 348 -10.90 -16.79 4.07
C GLU A 348 -9.39 -17.01 3.99
N LEU A 349 -8.71 -16.12 3.29
CA LEU A 349 -7.25 -16.14 3.20
C LEU A 349 -6.62 -15.67 4.51
N VAL A 350 -5.82 -16.53 5.11
CA VAL A 350 -4.99 -16.21 6.28
C VAL A 350 -3.54 -16.17 5.83
N TYR A 351 -2.84 -15.13 6.26
CA TYR A 351 -1.41 -14.95 6.00
C TYR A 351 -0.62 -15.03 7.29
N GLU A 352 0.48 -15.75 7.28
CA GLU A 352 1.45 -15.85 8.38
C GLU A 352 2.81 -15.35 7.89
N GLY A 353 3.45 -14.43 8.64
CA GLY A 353 4.76 -13.89 8.25
C GLY A 353 5.30 -12.82 9.20
N ALA A 354 6.62 -12.67 9.21
CA ALA A 354 7.32 -11.68 10.05
C ALA A 354 7.00 -10.22 9.65
N ASN A 355 6.42 -9.99 8.48
CA ASN A 355 6.00 -8.69 7.98
C ASN A 355 4.55 -8.32 8.38
N VAL A 356 3.83 -9.16 9.12
CA VAL A 356 2.52 -8.83 9.70
C VAL A 356 2.70 -7.78 10.79
N CYS A 357 1.86 -6.76 10.78
CA CYS A 357 1.93 -5.61 11.67
C CYS A 357 1.68 -5.98 13.16
N LEU A 358 2.03 -5.07 14.05
CA LEU A 358 1.75 -5.19 15.49
C LEU A 358 0.25 -5.04 15.84
N GLY A 359 -0.58 -4.65 14.88
CA GLY A 359 -2.00 -4.34 15.06
C GLY A 359 -2.31 -2.89 14.71
N TYR A 360 -3.44 -2.41 15.18
CA TYR A 360 -3.91 -1.04 14.92
C TYR A 360 -3.66 -0.11 16.10
N ALA A 361 -3.68 1.19 15.83
CA ALA A 361 -3.84 2.25 16.81
C ALA A 361 -4.99 3.16 16.37
N GLU A 362 -5.87 3.55 17.29
CA GLU A 362 -6.96 4.52 17.11
C GLU A 362 -6.70 5.78 17.95
N THR A 363 -5.87 5.65 18.98
CA THR A 363 -5.47 6.72 19.89
C THR A 363 -3.98 6.66 20.23
N ALA A 364 -3.49 7.70 20.91
CA ALA A 364 -2.12 7.73 21.41
C ALA A 364 -1.82 6.61 22.42
N ALA A 365 -2.81 6.15 23.19
CA ALA A 365 -2.63 5.07 24.17
C ALA A 365 -2.30 3.72 23.49
N ASP A 366 -2.82 3.49 22.28
CA ASP A 366 -2.61 2.25 21.55
C ASP A 366 -1.17 2.09 21.04
N LEU A 367 -0.38 3.16 21.05
CA LEU A 367 1.02 3.13 20.62
C LEU A 367 1.93 2.35 21.58
N ALA A 368 1.47 2.17 22.83
CA ALA A 368 2.17 1.36 23.84
C ALA A 368 1.88 -0.14 23.72
N LEU A 369 0.86 -0.54 22.95
CA LEU A 369 0.47 -1.95 22.82
C LEU A 369 1.57 -2.76 22.13
N GLY A 370 1.81 -3.97 22.61
CA GLY A 370 2.69 -4.95 21.98
C GLY A 370 2.14 -5.51 20.65
N ASP A 371 2.68 -6.63 20.21
CA ASP A 371 2.20 -7.34 19.03
C ASP A 371 0.88 -8.07 19.34
N VAL A 372 -0.22 -7.52 18.82
CA VAL A 372 -1.58 -8.06 18.97
C VAL A 372 -1.89 -9.11 17.92
N PHE A 373 -1.23 -9.04 16.75
CA PHE A 373 -1.49 -9.95 15.64
C PHE A 373 -0.64 -11.22 15.69
N GLY A 374 0.48 -11.19 16.40
CA GLY A 374 1.34 -12.37 16.60
C GLY A 374 1.85 -12.98 15.29
N GLY A 375 2.07 -12.17 14.27
CA GLY A 375 2.54 -12.63 12.96
C GLY A 375 1.45 -13.28 12.10
N VAL A 376 0.16 -13.26 12.49
CA VAL A 376 -0.96 -13.87 11.77
C VAL A 376 -1.98 -12.82 11.36
N LEU A 377 -2.30 -12.77 10.08
CA LEU A 377 -3.30 -11.84 9.53
C LEU A 377 -4.47 -12.59 8.89
N ARG A 378 -5.64 -12.44 9.43
CA ARG A 378 -6.90 -12.75 8.74
C ARG A 378 -7.20 -11.60 7.78
N THR A 379 -7.05 -11.86 6.47
CA THR A 379 -7.07 -10.79 5.47
C THR A 379 -8.45 -10.20 5.22
N GLY A 380 -9.49 -10.94 5.57
CA GLY A 380 -10.87 -10.61 5.20
C GLY A 380 -11.15 -10.79 3.70
N ASP A 381 -10.18 -11.26 2.92
CA ASP A 381 -10.36 -11.63 1.52
C ASP A 381 -10.69 -13.13 1.42
N LEU A 382 -11.59 -13.47 0.50
CA LEU A 382 -11.85 -14.85 0.11
C LEU A 382 -10.93 -15.24 -1.04
N ALA A 383 -10.30 -16.41 -0.95
CA ALA A 383 -9.43 -16.93 -1.99
C ALA A 383 -9.69 -18.41 -2.26
N MET A 384 -9.25 -18.87 -3.42
CA MET A 384 -9.13 -20.28 -3.78
C MET A 384 -7.68 -20.59 -4.09
N ARG A 385 -7.26 -21.82 -3.79
CA ARG A 385 -5.95 -22.36 -4.16
C ARG A 385 -6.13 -23.37 -5.28
N ASP A 386 -5.37 -23.26 -6.35
CA ASP A 386 -5.34 -24.24 -7.43
C ASP A 386 -4.45 -25.44 -7.10
N GLU A 387 -4.40 -26.42 -8.03
CA GLU A 387 -3.61 -27.65 -7.87
C GLU A 387 -2.10 -27.38 -7.87
N ASP A 388 -1.66 -26.31 -8.52
CA ASP A 388 -0.26 -25.88 -8.52
C ASP A 388 0.14 -25.11 -7.26
N GLY A 389 -0.81 -24.84 -6.37
CA GLY A 389 -0.61 -24.09 -5.13
C GLY A 389 -0.58 -22.57 -5.28
N ASP A 390 -1.05 -22.04 -6.41
CA ASP A 390 -1.22 -20.59 -6.63
C ASP A 390 -2.62 -20.17 -6.15
N TYR A 391 -2.72 -18.95 -5.58
CA TYR A 391 -3.95 -18.42 -5.01
C TYR A 391 -4.60 -17.39 -5.91
N THR A 392 -5.93 -17.35 -5.90
CA THR A 392 -6.75 -16.36 -6.61
C THR A 392 -7.75 -15.76 -5.64
N ILE A 393 -7.80 -14.42 -5.55
CA ILE A 393 -8.81 -13.72 -4.75
C ILE A 393 -10.14 -13.78 -5.48
N VAL A 394 -11.16 -14.33 -4.80
CA VAL A 394 -12.51 -14.50 -5.35
C VAL A 394 -13.53 -13.56 -4.71
N GLY A 395 -13.18 -12.85 -3.63
CA GLY A 395 -14.09 -11.90 -2.99
C GLY A 395 -13.56 -11.31 -1.71
N ARG A 396 -14.43 -10.57 -0.99
CA ARG A 396 -14.16 -10.02 0.34
C ARG A 396 -15.27 -10.32 1.32
N LEU A 397 -14.91 -10.73 2.54
CA LEU A 397 -15.87 -11.06 3.60
C LEU A 397 -16.77 -9.88 3.98
N LYS A 398 -16.27 -8.66 3.96
CA LYS A 398 -16.99 -7.44 4.36
C LYS A 398 -17.72 -6.73 3.21
N ARG A 399 -17.65 -7.26 1.97
CA ARG A 399 -18.29 -6.65 0.79
C ARG A 399 -19.44 -7.49 0.27
N PHE A 400 -20.24 -8.04 1.19
CA PHE A 400 -21.50 -8.72 0.87
C PHE A 400 -22.67 -7.91 1.37
N LEU A 401 -23.73 -7.90 0.59
CA LEU A 401 -25.06 -7.50 1.04
C LEU A 401 -25.94 -8.75 1.16
N LYS A 402 -26.85 -8.74 2.11
CA LYS A 402 -27.96 -9.69 2.13
C LYS A 402 -29.14 -9.05 1.41
N LEU A 403 -29.40 -9.45 0.18
CA LEU A 403 -30.54 -8.99 -0.60
C LEU A 403 -31.64 -10.05 -0.52
N PHE A 404 -32.68 -9.81 0.26
CA PHE A 404 -33.81 -10.76 0.48
C PHE A 404 -33.36 -12.18 0.85
N GLY A 405 -32.39 -12.28 1.74
CA GLY A 405 -31.81 -13.55 2.20
C GLY A 405 -30.70 -14.14 1.34
N TYR A 406 -30.45 -13.61 0.15
CA TYR A 406 -29.32 -14.00 -0.69
C TYR A 406 -28.08 -13.18 -0.37
N ARG A 407 -26.96 -13.88 -0.14
CA ARG A 407 -25.67 -13.23 0.06
C ARG A 407 -25.06 -12.86 -1.30
N VAL A 408 -24.92 -11.56 -1.56
CA VAL A 408 -24.42 -11.01 -2.82
C VAL A 408 -23.07 -10.33 -2.59
N ASN A 409 -22.08 -10.76 -3.35
CA ASN A 409 -20.75 -10.14 -3.33
C ASN A 409 -20.74 -8.92 -4.26
N LEU A 410 -20.46 -7.75 -3.72
CA LEU A 410 -20.41 -6.52 -4.50
C LEU A 410 -19.25 -6.50 -5.51
N ALA A 411 -18.15 -7.18 -5.21
CA ALA A 411 -17.03 -7.27 -6.14
C ALA A 411 -17.36 -8.09 -7.40
N ASP A 412 -18.23 -9.10 -7.30
CA ASP A 412 -18.65 -9.91 -8.44
C ASP A 412 -19.55 -9.08 -9.37
N ILE A 413 -20.40 -8.22 -8.80
CA ILE A 413 -21.23 -7.30 -9.59
C ILE A 413 -20.33 -6.30 -10.33
N GLU A 414 -19.35 -5.71 -9.64
CA GLU A 414 -18.39 -4.78 -10.25
C GLU A 414 -17.60 -5.44 -11.38
N ALA A 415 -17.10 -6.66 -11.17
CA ALA A 415 -16.40 -7.41 -12.18
C ALA A 415 -17.30 -7.74 -13.41
N SER A 416 -18.58 -8.09 -13.17
CA SER A 416 -19.53 -8.31 -14.26
C SER A 416 -19.82 -7.05 -15.06
N LEU A 417 -19.95 -5.90 -14.39
CA LEU A 417 -20.11 -4.60 -15.05
C LEU A 417 -18.87 -4.18 -15.82
N ALA A 418 -17.68 -4.39 -15.26
CA ALA A 418 -16.42 -4.10 -15.93
C ALA A 418 -16.22 -4.94 -17.20
N ALA A 419 -16.63 -6.23 -17.19
CA ALA A 419 -16.57 -7.11 -18.37
C ALA A 419 -17.46 -6.60 -19.51
N GLU A 420 -18.49 -5.78 -19.23
CA GLU A 420 -19.35 -5.12 -20.21
C GLU A 420 -18.86 -3.72 -20.60
N GLY A 421 -17.71 -3.31 -20.10
CA GLY A 421 -17.10 -2.01 -20.41
C GLY A 421 -17.58 -0.85 -19.52
N HIS A 422 -18.26 -1.15 -18.41
CA HIS A 422 -18.68 -0.14 -17.45
C HIS A 422 -17.64 0.08 -16.35
N ASP A 423 -17.24 1.34 -16.11
CA ASP A 423 -16.50 1.72 -14.89
C ASP A 423 -17.54 1.99 -13.79
N ALA A 424 -17.64 1.08 -12.84
CA ALA A 424 -18.68 1.12 -11.81
C ALA A 424 -18.13 0.71 -10.44
N ALA A 425 -18.75 1.25 -9.40
CA ALA A 425 -18.54 0.80 -8.02
C ALA A 425 -19.88 0.46 -7.37
N CYS A 426 -19.89 -0.55 -6.51
CA CYS A 426 -21.09 -0.99 -5.80
C CYS A 426 -20.96 -0.70 -4.30
N ALA A 427 -22.03 -0.21 -3.70
CA ALA A 427 -22.21 -0.01 -2.27
C ALA A 427 -23.63 -0.43 -1.87
N GLY A 428 -24.04 -0.08 -0.67
CA GLY A 428 -25.40 -0.29 -0.21
C GLY A 428 -25.46 -0.91 1.19
N ARG A 429 -26.62 -1.40 1.52
CA ARG A 429 -26.91 -2.08 2.79
C ARG A 429 -27.83 -3.27 2.51
N ASP A 430 -28.11 -4.07 3.54
CA ASP A 430 -29.04 -5.19 3.39
C ASP A 430 -30.36 -4.72 2.74
N ASP A 431 -30.81 -5.49 1.77
CA ASP A 431 -31.98 -5.27 0.91
C ASP A 431 -31.90 -4.05 -0.04
N LEU A 432 -30.72 -3.40 -0.17
CA LEU A 432 -30.50 -2.29 -1.10
C LEU A 432 -29.10 -2.31 -1.69
N LEU A 433 -28.98 -2.64 -2.98
CA LEU A 433 -27.79 -2.48 -3.79
C LEU A 433 -27.75 -1.10 -4.44
N GLU A 434 -26.67 -0.39 -4.31
CA GLU A 434 -26.37 0.87 -4.98
C GLU A 434 -25.23 0.68 -5.97
N VAL A 435 -25.44 1.04 -7.22
CA VAL A 435 -24.46 0.97 -8.31
C VAL A 435 -24.15 2.40 -8.76
N TYR A 436 -22.88 2.78 -8.70
CA TYR A 436 -22.36 4.08 -9.14
C TYR A 436 -21.65 3.89 -10.48
N LEU A 437 -22.22 4.44 -11.55
CA LEU A 437 -21.81 4.21 -12.94
C LEU A 437 -21.17 5.47 -13.51
N VAL A 438 -19.88 5.42 -13.89
CA VAL A 438 -19.17 6.57 -14.47
C VAL A 438 -19.70 6.85 -15.88
N GLY A 439 -20.04 8.11 -16.14
CA GLY A 439 -20.60 8.55 -17.44
C GLY A 439 -21.96 7.93 -17.76
N GLY A 440 -22.64 7.34 -16.75
CA GLY A 440 -23.93 6.69 -16.93
C GLY A 440 -25.02 7.66 -17.38
N THR A 441 -25.73 7.31 -18.46
CA THR A 441 -26.96 8.00 -18.90
C THR A 441 -28.18 7.35 -18.27
N ALA A 442 -29.31 8.02 -18.28
CA ALA A 442 -30.56 7.48 -17.75
C ALA A 442 -30.97 6.15 -18.43
N GLU A 443 -30.75 6.03 -19.76
CA GLU A 443 -30.98 4.78 -20.48
C GLU A 443 -30.00 3.68 -20.10
N GLY A 444 -28.72 4.01 -20.05
CA GLY A 444 -27.66 3.08 -19.63
C GLY A 444 -27.88 2.55 -18.21
N GLY A 445 -28.26 3.43 -17.28
CA GLY A 445 -28.59 3.04 -15.90
C GLY A 445 -29.80 2.12 -15.82
N LYS A 446 -30.86 2.38 -16.61
CA LYS A 446 -32.03 1.49 -16.72
C LYS A 446 -31.65 0.12 -17.28
N ALA A 447 -30.80 0.08 -18.30
CA ALA A 447 -30.31 -1.18 -18.88
C ALA A 447 -29.54 -2.01 -17.87
N VAL A 448 -28.56 -1.38 -17.16
CA VAL A 448 -27.79 -2.03 -16.08
C VAL A 448 -28.71 -2.56 -14.99
N LYS A 449 -29.66 -1.73 -14.52
CA LYS A 449 -30.63 -2.15 -13.49
C LYS A 449 -31.45 -3.36 -13.93
N SER A 450 -32.06 -3.30 -15.14
CA SER A 450 -32.89 -4.36 -15.67
C SER A 450 -32.12 -5.68 -15.79
N ARG A 451 -30.87 -5.60 -16.26
CA ARG A 451 -29.97 -6.75 -16.34
C ARG A 451 -29.67 -7.36 -14.97
N LEU A 452 -29.29 -6.54 -13.98
CA LEU A 452 -28.99 -7.03 -12.63
C LEU A 452 -30.22 -7.63 -11.95
N VAL A 453 -31.41 -7.05 -12.15
CA VAL A 453 -32.69 -7.61 -11.69
C VAL A 453 -32.92 -9.01 -12.25
N LEU A 454 -32.72 -9.19 -13.57
CA LEU A 454 -32.88 -10.51 -14.21
C LEU A 454 -31.81 -11.51 -13.74
N GLN A 455 -30.56 -11.09 -13.67
CA GLN A 455 -29.44 -11.95 -13.26
C GLN A 455 -29.58 -12.42 -11.81
N MET A 456 -29.96 -11.51 -10.92
CA MET A 456 -30.01 -11.77 -9.48
C MET A 456 -31.37 -12.28 -9.02
N LYS A 457 -32.41 -12.19 -9.88
CA LYS A 457 -33.81 -12.55 -9.59
C LYS A 457 -34.36 -11.84 -8.35
N ILE A 458 -34.02 -10.56 -8.18
CA ILE A 458 -34.46 -9.73 -7.04
C ILE A 458 -35.42 -8.63 -7.51
N ALA A 459 -36.13 -8.05 -6.54
CA ALA A 459 -37.08 -6.99 -6.82
C ALA A 459 -36.38 -5.72 -7.35
N PRO A 460 -36.90 -5.04 -8.39
CA PRO A 460 -36.27 -3.86 -8.97
C PRO A 460 -35.99 -2.72 -7.99
N GLN A 461 -36.82 -2.56 -6.95
CA GLN A 461 -36.65 -1.56 -5.90
C GLN A 461 -35.43 -1.80 -5.01
N ALA A 462 -34.87 -3.01 -5.01
CA ALA A 462 -33.65 -3.35 -4.29
C ALA A 462 -32.37 -2.84 -4.99
N ILE A 463 -32.48 -2.34 -6.22
CA ILE A 463 -31.35 -1.83 -6.97
C ILE A 463 -31.58 -0.36 -7.32
N LYS A 464 -30.63 0.48 -6.93
CA LYS A 464 -30.50 1.86 -7.40
C LYS A 464 -29.23 2.00 -8.23
N VAL A 465 -29.34 2.73 -9.35
CA VAL A 465 -28.21 3.06 -10.21
C VAL A 465 -28.08 4.58 -10.25
N PHE A 466 -26.86 5.06 -9.99
CA PHE A 466 -26.52 6.48 -9.98
C PHE A 466 -25.49 6.76 -11.08
N GLY A 467 -25.72 7.79 -11.90
CA GLY A 467 -24.71 8.36 -12.76
C GLY A 467 -23.75 9.22 -11.96
N VAL A 468 -22.46 9.08 -12.19
CA VAL A 468 -21.42 9.90 -11.58
C VAL A 468 -20.39 10.30 -12.63
N ASP A 469 -19.77 11.49 -12.46
CA ASP A 469 -18.72 11.94 -13.39
C ASP A 469 -17.44 11.13 -13.21
N ALA A 470 -17.10 10.79 -11.97
CA ALA A 470 -15.94 9.97 -11.62
C ALA A 470 -16.15 9.25 -10.30
N LEU A 471 -15.50 8.09 -10.13
CA LEU A 471 -15.43 7.40 -8.83
C LEU A 471 -14.40 8.07 -7.92
N PRO A 472 -14.71 8.24 -6.61
CA PRO A 472 -13.76 8.81 -5.66
C PRO A 472 -12.59 7.84 -5.46
N ARG A 473 -11.38 8.31 -5.75
CA ARG A 473 -10.17 7.51 -5.60
C ARG A 473 -9.22 8.16 -4.59
N SER A 474 -8.43 7.35 -3.93
CA SER A 474 -7.30 7.80 -3.09
C SER A 474 -6.12 8.21 -3.97
N ASP A 475 -5.10 8.86 -3.38
CA ASP A 475 -3.83 9.19 -4.04
C ASP A 475 -3.14 7.93 -4.61
N ALA A 476 -3.42 6.77 -4.03
CA ALA A 476 -2.98 5.45 -4.52
C ALA A 476 -3.91 4.83 -5.59
N GLY A 477 -4.85 5.58 -6.16
CA GLY A 477 -5.78 5.13 -7.20
C GLY A 477 -6.89 4.16 -6.75
N LYS A 478 -7.01 3.86 -5.45
CA LYS A 478 -8.04 2.95 -4.92
C LYS A 478 -9.38 3.66 -4.75
N ILE A 479 -10.49 2.97 -5.07
CA ILE A 479 -11.85 3.50 -4.85
C ILE A 479 -12.07 3.71 -3.34
N ARG A 480 -12.55 4.91 -2.96
CA ARG A 480 -12.98 5.24 -1.60
C ARG A 480 -14.46 4.91 -1.45
N TYR A 481 -14.77 3.66 -1.16
CA TYR A 481 -16.16 3.19 -1.05
C TYR A 481 -16.98 3.96 -0.04
N GLY A 482 -16.39 4.39 1.09
CA GLY A 482 -17.08 5.22 2.08
C GLY A 482 -17.47 6.61 1.59
N ALA A 483 -16.85 7.10 0.52
CA ALA A 483 -17.17 8.40 -0.06
C ALA A 483 -18.22 8.30 -1.18
N LEU A 484 -18.64 7.11 -1.59
CA LEU A 484 -19.66 6.95 -2.64
C LEU A 484 -20.99 7.60 -2.27
N GLU A 485 -21.39 7.52 -1.01
CA GLU A 485 -22.64 8.09 -0.51
C GLU A 485 -22.70 9.62 -0.62
N THR A 486 -21.55 10.30 -0.64
CA THR A 486 -21.45 11.75 -0.72
C THR A 486 -21.33 12.30 -2.12
N LEU A 487 -21.18 11.43 -3.13
CA LEU A 487 -21.12 11.85 -4.51
C LEU A 487 -22.41 12.55 -4.95
N ALA A 488 -22.26 13.62 -5.73
CA ALA A 488 -23.39 14.19 -6.47
C ALA A 488 -23.95 13.12 -7.41
N ARG A 489 -25.24 12.81 -7.29
CA ARG A 489 -25.86 11.67 -7.94
C ARG A 489 -27.08 12.07 -8.72
N GLU A 490 -27.18 11.49 -9.87
CA GLU A 490 -28.40 11.46 -10.64
C GLU A 490 -28.95 10.03 -10.59
N ILE A 491 -30.22 9.90 -10.20
CA ILE A 491 -30.87 8.58 -10.18
C ILE A 491 -31.21 8.23 -11.63
N LEU A 492 -30.63 7.18 -12.14
CA LEU A 492 -30.78 6.72 -13.52
C LEU A 492 -31.98 5.78 -13.74
N ALA A 493 -32.66 5.38 -12.66
CA ALA A 493 -33.82 4.49 -12.78
C ALA A 493 -34.89 4.72 -11.72
#